data_60a1d9424650acdc637b7c361737dea7
#
_entry.id   60a1d9424650acdc637b7c361737dea7
#
_cell.length_a   1.000
_cell.length_b   1.000
_cell.length_c   1.000
_cell.angle_alpha   90.00
_cell.angle_beta   90.00
_cell.angle_gamma   90.00
#
_symmetry.space_group_name_H-M   'P 1'
#
loop_
_entity.id
_entity.type
_entity.pdbx_description
1 polymer ?
#
loop_
_entity_poly.entity_id
_entity_poly.type
_entity_poly.pdbx_seq_one_letter_code
_entity_poly.pdbx_strand_id
1 'polypeptide(L)'
;MKFTDKLQYLKYLVDKRGMRPVYLILGLTYDCNSFCRTCFNWEQLRKNKEHELSLDEIKKTFASMGDLLFIVMSGGEPFLRRDLPEVCEFLSNNNHVKQITIPTGAITSDLIARQVETTLQRCPSTQIVVNLSIDHIGEKHDWIRGVPGNYEKAKKTYANLMPLRERYPNLTVNVHTCLCTYNADDLDVLFEGVRRDFPKVSFHSFEMLRGDQPDKNIQPISTERYRELLPKLEEYWNGYRNYDGFLKFVKVYSRRMELAVLEQETQVRPCHAGRVSGVLDARGEVRMCELRDAVGNVRDTGYDWDQLWFSEAADEQRRSIRAKECHCTHSCFMSSSLVFDVRTWGAYFASTVVNFLSAA
;
A
#
# COMPACT_ATOMS: atom_id res chain seq x y z
N MET A 1 11.96 12.17 4.78
CA MET A 1 12.41 11.27 5.87
C MET A 1 13.79 11.71 6.31
N LYS A 2 14.00 11.97 7.62
CA LYS A 2 15.28 12.44 8.16
C LYS A 2 16.33 11.32 8.07
N PHE A 3 17.63 11.69 8.03
CA PHE A 3 18.74 10.72 7.98
C PHE A 3 18.73 9.74 9.18
N THR A 4 18.36 10.24 10.34
CA THR A 4 18.19 9.44 11.57
C THR A 4 17.14 8.34 11.43
N ASP A 5 16.07 8.59 10.66
CA ASP A 5 15.02 7.60 10.41
C ASP A 5 15.55 6.48 9.51
N LYS A 6 16.47 6.80 8.59
CA LYS A 6 17.10 5.80 7.71
C LYS A 6 18.00 4.83 8.46
N LEU A 7 18.65 5.28 9.56
CA LEU A 7 19.46 4.40 10.40
C LEU A 7 18.65 3.31 11.11
N GLN A 8 17.38 3.57 11.42
CA GLN A 8 16.49 2.57 12.01
C GLN A 8 16.27 1.36 11.09
N TYR A 9 16.37 1.55 9.76
CA TYR A 9 16.25 0.44 8.82
C TYR A 9 17.44 -0.51 8.85
N LEU A 10 18.64 -0.03 9.26
CA LEU A 10 19.86 -0.84 9.21
C LEU A 10 19.77 -2.08 10.08
N LYS A 11 19.15 -1.98 11.27
CA LYS A 11 18.96 -3.16 12.16
C LYS A 11 18.15 -4.27 11.48
N TYR A 12 17.19 -3.89 10.60
CA TYR A 12 16.33 -4.83 9.87
C TYR A 12 16.98 -5.41 8.61
N LEU A 13 18.12 -4.86 8.16
CA LEU A 13 18.88 -5.39 7.04
C LEU A 13 19.71 -6.62 7.41
N VAL A 14 20.18 -6.69 8.66
CA VAL A 14 21.17 -7.69 9.09
C VAL A 14 20.52 -9.00 9.53
N ASP A 15 19.57 -8.95 10.46
CA ASP A 15 18.88 -10.15 10.96
C ASP A 15 17.36 -9.92 11.02
N LYS A 16 16.61 -10.81 10.37
CA LYS A 16 15.15 -10.78 10.30
C LYS A 16 14.51 -11.97 11.04
N ARG A 17 15.31 -12.79 11.73
CA ARG A 17 14.81 -13.94 12.49
C ARG A 17 14.23 -13.49 13.82
N GLY A 18 13.09 -14.03 14.20
CA GLY A 18 12.44 -13.71 15.47
C GLY A 18 11.95 -12.26 15.58
N MET A 19 11.79 -11.56 14.47
CA MET A 19 11.30 -10.17 14.45
C MET A 19 9.79 -10.10 14.34
N ARG A 20 9.22 -9.13 15.05
CA ARG A 20 7.86 -8.66 14.80
C ARG A 20 7.82 -7.87 13.47
N PRO A 21 6.64 -7.80 12.79
CA PRO A 21 6.54 -7.03 11.56
C PRO A 21 6.77 -5.54 11.83
N VAL A 22 7.38 -4.86 10.88
CA VAL A 22 7.56 -3.39 10.91
C VAL A 22 6.78 -2.70 9.80
N TYR A 23 6.23 -3.49 8.90
CA TYR A 23 5.30 -3.10 7.84
C TYR A 23 4.03 -3.97 7.99
N LEU A 24 2.87 -3.34 8.13
CA LEU A 24 1.61 -4.05 8.29
C LEU A 24 0.57 -3.55 7.30
N ILE A 25 -0.16 -4.48 6.68
CA ILE A 25 -1.44 -4.19 6.03
C ILE A 25 -2.51 -4.40 7.10
N LEU A 26 -3.25 -3.35 7.41
CA LEU A 26 -4.38 -3.39 8.34
C LEU A 26 -5.67 -3.29 7.55
N GLY A 27 -6.40 -4.41 7.46
CA GLY A 27 -7.79 -4.40 7.02
C GLY A 27 -8.63 -3.67 8.08
N LEU A 28 -9.07 -2.46 7.77
CA LEU A 28 -9.75 -1.62 8.76
C LEU A 28 -11.25 -1.88 8.80
N THR A 29 -11.85 -2.11 7.64
CA THR A 29 -13.26 -2.45 7.46
C THR A 29 -13.48 -3.13 6.11
N TYR A 30 -14.53 -3.95 6.01
CA TYR A 30 -15.02 -4.45 4.74
C TYR A 30 -16.24 -3.67 4.23
N ASP A 31 -16.61 -2.56 4.90
CA ASP A 31 -17.58 -1.62 4.35
C ASP A 31 -16.96 -0.85 3.17
N CYS A 32 -17.73 -0.70 2.09
CA CYS A 32 -17.28 0.00 0.91
C CYS A 32 -18.45 0.60 0.14
N ASN A 33 -18.27 1.82 -0.34
CA ASN A 33 -19.23 2.53 -1.17
C ASN A 33 -18.89 2.49 -2.67
N SER A 34 -17.87 1.70 -3.06
CA SER A 34 -17.49 1.43 -4.45
C SER A 34 -17.86 0.01 -4.89
N PHE A 35 -18.00 -0.19 -6.21
CA PHE A 35 -18.28 -1.48 -6.85
C PHE A 35 -17.25 -1.75 -7.94
N CYS A 36 -15.97 -1.58 -7.58
CA CYS A 36 -14.87 -1.63 -8.54
C CYS A 36 -14.79 -2.98 -9.24
N ARG A 37 -14.67 -2.94 -10.57
CA ARG A 37 -14.46 -4.13 -11.41
C ARG A 37 -13.09 -4.77 -11.15
N THR A 38 -12.12 -3.99 -10.63
CA THR A 38 -10.76 -4.39 -10.28
C THR A 38 -10.61 -4.91 -8.84
N CYS A 39 -11.69 -4.97 -8.05
CA CYS A 39 -11.60 -5.25 -6.62
C CYS A 39 -11.28 -6.71 -6.33
N PHE A 40 -10.13 -7.01 -5.73
CA PHE A 40 -9.79 -8.37 -5.30
C PHE A 40 -10.44 -8.78 -3.96
N ASN A 41 -10.95 -7.81 -3.17
CA ASN A 41 -11.66 -8.06 -1.90
C ASN A 41 -13.19 -8.15 -2.06
N TRP A 42 -13.70 -8.14 -3.27
CA TRP A 42 -15.13 -7.98 -3.55
C TRP A 42 -16.03 -8.99 -2.81
N GLU A 43 -15.55 -10.21 -2.63
CA GLU A 43 -16.29 -11.26 -1.93
C GLU A 43 -16.48 -10.97 -0.43
N GLN A 44 -15.53 -10.25 0.17
CA GLN A 44 -15.56 -9.90 1.59
C GLN A 44 -16.35 -8.64 1.88
N LEU A 45 -16.49 -7.77 0.86
CA LEU A 45 -17.10 -6.45 1.05
C LEU A 45 -18.55 -6.54 1.44
N ARG A 46 -18.98 -5.68 2.37
CA ARG A 46 -20.36 -5.51 2.83
C ARG A 46 -20.96 -6.74 3.51
N LYS A 47 -20.14 -7.73 3.87
CA LYS A 47 -20.55 -8.95 4.57
C LYS A 47 -20.03 -8.96 6.01
N ASN A 48 -20.83 -9.46 6.94
CA ASN A 48 -20.43 -9.78 8.32
C ASN A 48 -19.70 -8.61 9.03
N LYS A 49 -20.23 -7.39 8.91
CA LYS A 49 -19.67 -6.20 9.57
C LYS A 49 -19.62 -6.33 11.09
N GLU A 50 -20.56 -7.07 11.67
CA GLU A 50 -20.64 -7.37 13.10
C GLU A 50 -19.43 -8.16 13.63
N HIS A 51 -18.67 -8.77 12.75
CA HIS A 51 -17.46 -9.50 13.09
C HIS A 51 -16.17 -8.67 12.91
N GLU A 52 -16.25 -7.41 12.47
CA GLU A 52 -15.08 -6.55 12.37
C GLU A 52 -14.54 -6.20 13.76
N LEU A 53 -13.21 -6.00 13.83
CA LEU A 53 -12.56 -5.59 15.07
C LEU A 53 -13.05 -4.20 15.51
N SER A 54 -13.50 -4.10 16.74
CA SER A 54 -13.78 -2.82 17.39
C SER A 54 -12.49 -2.03 17.63
N LEU A 55 -12.60 -0.73 17.94
CA LEU A 55 -11.47 0.09 18.34
C LEU A 55 -10.69 -0.50 19.52
N ASP A 56 -11.41 -1.04 20.51
CA ASP A 56 -10.78 -1.63 21.71
C ASP A 56 -10.02 -2.92 21.36
N GLU A 57 -10.54 -3.75 20.47
CA GLU A 57 -9.88 -4.97 20.00
C GLU A 57 -8.62 -4.63 19.20
N ILE A 58 -8.69 -3.60 18.31
CA ILE A 58 -7.51 -3.07 17.61
C ILE A 58 -6.47 -2.60 18.63
N LYS A 59 -6.85 -1.78 19.60
CA LYS A 59 -5.94 -1.30 20.65
C LYS A 59 -5.27 -2.42 21.43
N LYS A 60 -6.03 -3.44 21.84
CA LYS A 60 -5.49 -4.63 22.53
C LYS A 60 -4.47 -5.37 21.67
N THR A 61 -4.79 -5.62 20.40
CA THR A 61 -3.91 -6.33 19.48
C THR A 61 -2.59 -5.56 19.28
N PHE A 62 -2.68 -4.26 19.00
CA PHE A 62 -1.49 -3.45 18.73
C PHE A 62 -0.68 -3.13 19.99
N ALA A 63 -1.25 -3.20 21.20
CA ALA A 63 -0.52 -3.01 22.44
C ALA A 63 0.61 -4.03 22.62
N SER A 64 0.47 -5.25 22.08
CA SER A 64 1.50 -6.31 22.15
C SER A 64 2.50 -6.28 20.99
N MET A 65 2.21 -5.53 19.89
CA MET A 65 2.97 -5.61 18.64
C MET A 65 4.34 -4.91 18.66
N GLY A 66 4.51 -3.88 19.49
CA GLY A 66 5.71 -3.04 19.49
C GLY A 66 5.73 -2.00 18.36
N ASP A 67 6.93 -1.49 18.03
CA ASP A 67 7.10 -0.40 17.05
C ASP A 67 6.84 -0.87 15.62
N LEU A 68 6.18 0.00 14.85
CA LEU A 68 5.91 -0.19 13.44
C LEU A 68 6.45 0.99 12.63
N LEU A 69 6.99 0.73 11.44
CA LEU A 69 7.46 1.79 10.55
C LEU A 69 6.35 2.22 9.58
N PHE A 70 5.65 1.25 9.01
CA PHE A 70 4.65 1.50 7.98
C PHE A 70 3.37 0.72 8.25
N ILE A 71 2.24 1.41 8.12
CA ILE A 71 0.92 0.79 8.05
C ILE A 71 0.23 1.23 6.76
N VAL A 72 -0.34 0.26 6.05
CA VAL A 72 -1.27 0.50 4.95
C VAL A 72 -2.65 0.08 5.42
N MET A 73 -3.57 1.03 5.51
CA MET A 73 -4.97 0.75 5.73
C MET A 73 -5.54 0.05 4.49
N SER A 74 -6.33 -0.97 4.66
CA SER A 74 -6.87 -1.79 3.57
C SER A 74 -8.31 -2.23 3.89
N GLY A 75 -8.86 -3.11 3.08
CA GLY A 75 -10.21 -3.65 3.21
C GLY A 75 -11.16 -3.07 2.17
N GLY A 76 -12.22 -2.40 2.61
CA GLY A 76 -13.16 -1.65 1.78
C GLY A 76 -12.74 -0.19 1.61
N GLU A 77 -13.59 0.74 2.10
CA GLU A 77 -13.26 2.17 2.12
C GLU A 77 -12.93 2.60 3.56
N PRO A 78 -11.66 2.84 3.90
CA PRO A 78 -11.24 3.14 5.27
C PRO A 78 -11.95 4.35 5.88
N PHE A 79 -12.28 5.36 5.09
CA PHE A 79 -12.95 6.58 5.56
C PHE A 79 -14.43 6.39 5.89
N LEU A 80 -15.02 5.22 5.65
CA LEU A 80 -16.35 4.89 6.18
C LEU A 80 -16.29 4.48 7.65
N ARG A 81 -15.12 4.11 8.15
CA ARG A 81 -14.93 3.83 9.56
C ARG A 81 -14.81 5.13 10.37
N ARG A 82 -15.74 5.34 11.31
CA ARG A 82 -15.87 6.62 12.03
C ARG A 82 -14.72 6.90 12.99
N ASP A 83 -14.14 5.84 13.57
CA ASP A 83 -13.04 5.90 14.54
C ASP A 83 -11.65 5.78 13.87
N LEU A 84 -11.55 5.98 12.55
CA LEU A 84 -10.27 6.00 11.83
C LEU A 84 -9.24 6.97 12.46
N PRO A 85 -9.58 8.22 12.84
CA PRO A 85 -8.62 9.10 13.49
C PRO A 85 -8.12 8.58 14.84
N GLU A 86 -8.99 7.94 15.63
CA GLU A 86 -8.66 7.32 16.92
C GLU A 86 -7.73 6.11 16.75
N VAL A 87 -7.94 5.30 15.72
CA VAL A 87 -7.04 4.20 15.36
C VAL A 87 -5.67 4.75 14.99
N CYS A 88 -5.60 5.77 14.12
CA CYS A 88 -4.35 6.40 13.71
C CYS A 88 -3.61 7.01 14.91
N GLU A 89 -4.30 7.71 15.80
CA GLU A 89 -3.74 8.29 17.01
C GLU A 89 -3.12 7.23 17.93
N PHE A 90 -3.84 6.14 18.16
CA PHE A 90 -3.32 5.04 18.97
C PHE A 90 -2.06 4.44 18.36
N LEU A 91 -2.08 4.14 17.06
CA LEU A 91 -0.93 3.58 16.33
C LEU A 91 0.29 4.54 16.33
N SER A 92 0.03 5.84 16.18
CA SER A 92 1.07 6.88 16.25
C SER A 92 1.74 6.94 17.61
N ASN A 93 0.95 6.89 18.70
CA ASN A 93 1.42 7.08 20.06
C ASN A 93 1.96 5.80 20.69
N ASN A 94 1.30 4.65 20.46
CA ASN A 94 1.67 3.38 21.10
C ASN A 94 2.70 2.61 20.27
N ASN A 95 2.56 2.58 18.95
CA ASN A 95 3.43 1.80 18.07
C ASN A 95 4.44 2.67 17.31
N HIS A 96 4.52 3.97 17.61
CA HIS A 96 5.45 4.95 17.04
C HIS A 96 5.53 4.90 15.51
N VAL A 97 4.39 4.66 14.86
CA VAL A 97 4.29 4.49 13.41
C VAL A 97 4.82 5.72 12.69
N LYS A 98 5.74 5.52 11.74
CA LYS A 98 6.34 6.62 10.98
C LYS A 98 5.49 7.06 9.80
N GLN A 99 4.76 6.13 9.18
CA GLN A 99 3.89 6.43 8.06
C GLN A 99 2.62 5.57 8.09
N ILE A 100 1.48 6.21 7.94
CA ILE A 100 0.18 5.58 7.71
C ILE A 100 -0.28 5.94 6.31
N THR A 101 -0.52 4.94 5.47
CA THR A 101 -1.05 5.10 4.11
C THR A 101 -2.52 4.69 4.07
N ILE A 102 -3.37 5.57 3.58
CA ILE A 102 -4.82 5.39 3.53
C ILE A 102 -5.28 5.50 2.08
N PRO A 103 -5.54 4.37 1.38
CA PRO A 103 -6.15 4.39 0.07
C PRO A 103 -7.63 4.76 0.17
N THR A 104 -8.16 5.41 -0.85
CA THR A 104 -9.57 5.80 -0.91
C THR A 104 -10.10 5.83 -2.34
N GLY A 105 -11.35 5.40 -2.51
CA GLY A 105 -12.14 5.63 -3.71
C GLY A 105 -12.56 7.09 -3.91
N ALA A 106 -12.27 7.95 -2.93
CA ALA A 106 -12.47 9.40 -2.96
C ALA A 106 -13.93 9.85 -3.19
N ILE A 107 -14.92 9.05 -2.77
CA ILE A 107 -16.34 9.31 -3.04
C ILE A 107 -16.95 10.33 -2.07
N THR A 108 -16.58 10.22 -0.79
CA THR A 108 -17.16 11.04 0.30
C THR A 108 -16.26 12.22 0.65
N SER A 109 -16.06 13.12 -0.32
CA SER A 109 -15.01 14.17 -0.30
C SER A 109 -14.93 14.98 0.99
N ASP A 110 -16.08 15.41 1.53
CA ASP A 110 -16.11 16.27 2.74
C ASP A 110 -15.85 15.45 4.02
N LEU A 111 -16.28 14.18 4.06
CA LEU A 111 -15.97 13.27 5.16
C LEU A 111 -14.47 12.95 5.19
N ILE A 112 -13.89 12.63 4.03
CA ILE A 112 -12.46 12.34 3.89
C ILE A 112 -11.63 13.52 4.38
N ALA A 113 -11.94 14.74 3.93
CA ALA A 113 -11.19 15.92 4.34
C ALA A 113 -11.25 16.15 5.86
N ARG A 114 -12.43 16.02 6.48
CA ARG A 114 -12.59 16.16 7.94
C ARG A 114 -11.79 15.10 8.71
N GLN A 115 -11.88 13.82 8.31
CA GLN A 115 -11.14 12.76 9.01
C GLN A 115 -9.63 12.89 8.80
N VAL A 116 -9.17 13.28 7.62
CA VAL A 116 -7.75 13.55 7.36
C VAL A 116 -7.27 14.70 8.25
N GLU A 117 -8.00 15.83 8.32
CA GLU A 117 -7.61 16.95 9.19
C GLU A 117 -7.55 16.54 10.65
N THR A 118 -8.55 15.81 11.15
CA THR A 118 -8.56 15.30 12.53
C THR A 118 -7.36 14.36 12.78
N THR A 119 -7.06 13.48 11.84
CA THR A 119 -5.91 12.56 11.93
C THR A 119 -4.59 13.35 11.99
N LEU A 120 -4.42 14.36 11.13
CA LEU A 120 -3.22 15.20 11.13
C LEU A 120 -3.00 15.95 12.44
N GLN A 121 -4.08 16.46 13.03
CA GLN A 121 -4.03 17.14 14.33
C GLN A 121 -3.61 16.19 15.47
N ARG A 122 -4.10 14.94 15.43
CA ARG A 122 -3.83 13.92 16.46
C ARG A 122 -2.49 13.21 16.27
N CYS A 123 -1.95 13.18 15.04
CA CYS A 123 -0.74 12.43 14.67
C CYS A 123 0.37 13.34 14.11
N PRO A 124 0.84 14.37 14.82
CA PRO A 124 1.78 15.36 14.27
C PRO A 124 3.17 14.78 13.93
N SER A 125 3.54 13.65 14.54
CA SER A 125 4.82 12.96 14.33
C SER A 125 4.76 11.86 13.26
N THR A 126 3.57 11.52 12.75
CA THR A 126 3.34 10.46 11.77
C THR A 126 3.05 11.05 10.39
N GLN A 127 3.72 10.56 9.37
CA GLN A 127 3.42 10.90 7.98
C GLN A 127 2.09 10.25 7.56
N ILE A 128 1.10 11.05 7.21
CA ILE A 128 -0.17 10.59 6.67
C ILE A 128 -0.12 10.67 5.14
N VAL A 129 -0.35 9.53 4.48
CA VAL A 129 -0.35 9.43 3.02
C VAL A 129 -1.75 9.04 2.56
N VAL A 130 -2.42 9.91 1.84
CA VAL A 130 -3.71 9.62 1.21
C VAL A 130 -3.46 9.23 -0.25
N ASN A 131 -3.84 8.01 -0.63
CA ASN A 131 -3.75 7.52 -1.99
C ASN A 131 -5.14 7.58 -2.65
N LEU A 132 -5.32 8.52 -3.58
CA LEU A 132 -6.53 8.62 -4.40
C LEU A 132 -6.48 7.54 -5.48
N SER A 133 -7.46 6.65 -5.49
CA SER A 133 -7.54 5.57 -6.48
C SER A 133 -8.13 6.11 -7.78
N ILE A 134 -7.29 6.30 -8.79
CA ILE A 134 -7.66 6.82 -10.11
C ILE A 134 -7.23 5.80 -11.16
N ASP A 135 -8.19 5.08 -11.75
CA ASP A 135 -7.90 4.00 -12.70
C ASP A 135 -8.06 4.42 -14.17
N HIS A 136 -8.68 5.57 -14.42
CA HIS A 136 -8.82 6.23 -15.73
C HIS A 136 -9.33 7.66 -15.54
N ILE A 137 -9.76 8.31 -16.61
CA ILE A 137 -10.29 9.67 -16.63
C ILE A 137 -11.80 9.64 -16.96
N GLY A 138 -12.57 10.53 -16.32
CA GLY A 138 -14.00 10.75 -16.61
C GLY A 138 -14.86 9.49 -16.48
N GLU A 139 -15.79 9.31 -17.42
CA GLU A 139 -16.77 8.22 -17.39
C GLU A 139 -16.13 6.82 -17.39
N LYS A 140 -14.98 6.64 -18.03
CA LYS A 140 -14.27 5.35 -18.02
C LYS A 140 -13.74 5.01 -16.62
N HIS A 141 -13.27 6.01 -15.88
CA HIS A 141 -12.94 5.85 -14.47
C HIS A 141 -14.17 5.41 -13.66
N ASP A 142 -15.28 6.12 -13.84
CA ASP A 142 -16.54 5.84 -13.13
C ASP A 142 -17.01 4.41 -13.40
N TRP A 143 -16.90 3.96 -14.64
CA TRP A 143 -17.26 2.62 -15.05
C TRP A 143 -16.34 1.55 -14.41
N ILE A 144 -15.01 1.78 -14.39
CA ILE A 144 -14.07 0.85 -13.74
C ILE A 144 -14.35 0.78 -12.23
N ARG A 145 -14.61 1.92 -11.59
CA ARG A 145 -14.88 2.01 -10.14
C ARG A 145 -16.31 1.60 -9.77
N GLY A 146 -17.21 1.44 -10.76
CA GLY A 146 -18.62 1.09 -10.57
C GLY A 146 -19.41 2.16 -9.82
N VAL A 147 -19.05 3.44 -9.95
CA VAL A 147 -19.68 4.57 -9.25
C VAL A 147 -19.80 5.76 -10.20
N PRO A 148 -21.01 6.08 -10.67
CA PRO A 148 -21.25 7.25 -11.51
C PRO A 148 -20.80 8.55 -10.85
N GLY A 149 -20.07 9.39 -11.59
CA GLY A 149 -19.53 10.66 -11.12
C GLY A 149 -18.38 10.54 -10.12
N ASN A 150 -17.73 9.36 -9.99
CA ASN A 150 -16.63 9.16 -9.06
C ASN A 150 -15.42 10.02 -9.42
N TYR A 151 -15.13 10.20 -10.72
CA TYR A 151 -13.99 11.02 -11.14
C TYR A 151 -14.12 12.47 -10.65
N GLU A 152 -15.29 13.08 -10.77
CA GLU A 152 -15.53 14.44 -10.28
C GLU A 152 -15.49 14.51 -8.74
N LYS A 153 -15.98 13.47 -8.05
CA LYS A 153 -15.86 13.37 -6.58
C LYS A 153 -14.38 13.26 -6.16
N ALA A 154 -13.57 12.51 -6.91
CA ALA A 154 -12.15 12.40 -6.65
C ALA A 154 -11.41 13.73 -6.84
N LYS A 155 -11.77 14.51 -7.87
CA LYS A 155 -11.25 15.88 -8.05
C LYS A 155 -11.67 16.80 -6.90
N LYS A 156 -12.93 16.71 -6.44
CA LYS A 156 -13.40 17.44 -5.25
C LYS A 156 -12.62 17.01 -4.00
N THR A 157 -12.39 15.72 -3.81
CA THR A 157 -11.59 15.22 -2.67
C THR A 157 -10.17 15.77 -2.72
N TYR A 158 -9.53 15.71 -3.87
CA TYR A 158 -8.21 16.31 -4.07
C TYR A 158 -8.21 17.81 -3.74
N ALA A 159 -9.17 18.57 -4.26
CA ALA A 159 -9.29 20.00 -3.98
C ALA A 159 -9.46 20.30 -2.47
N ASN A 160 -10.21 19.48 -1.74
CA ASN A 160 -10.39 19.60 -0.30
C ASN A 160 -9.11 19.26 0.49
N LEU A 161 -8.26 18.37 -0.02
CA LEU A 161 -7.01 17.97 0.65
C LEU A 161 -5.85 18.95 0.42
N MET A 162 -5.85 19.72 -0.66
CA MET A 162 -4.73 20.62 -0.97
C MET A 162 -4.50 21.71 0.07
N PRO A 163 -5.53 22.42 0.61
CA PRO A 163 -5.33 23.37 1.70
C PRO A 163 -4.79 22.71 2.99
N LEU A 164 -5.18 21.46 3.27
CA LEU A 164 -4.65 20.72 4.41
C LEU A 164 -3.17 20.42 4.22
N ARG A 165 -2.75 20.04 3.01
CA ARG A 165 -1.36 19.77 2.69
C ARG A 165 -0.46 21.02 2.84
N GLU A 166 -0.99 22.20 2.58
CA GLU A 166 -0.26 23.47 2.79
C GLU A 166 -0.12 23.79 4.30
N ARG A 167 -1.11 23.42 5.10
CA ARG A 167 -1.12 23.62 6.55
C ARG A 167 -0.33 22.57 7.33
N TYR A 168 -0.38 21.32 6.89
CA TYR A 168 0.20 20.18 7.60
C TYR A 168 1.32 19.52 6.77
N PRO A 169 2.60 19.76 7.10
CA PRO A 169 3.73 19.24 6.31
C PRO A 169 3.86 17.70 6.35
N ASN A 170 3.17 17.04 7.28
CA ASN A 170 3.08 15.60 7.39
C ASN A 170 1.95 14.98 6.56
N LEU A 171 1.25 15.74 5.69
CA LEU A 171 0.31 15.20 4.71
C LEU A 171 0.98 15.01 3.36
N THR A 172 0.87 13.81 2.81
CA THR A 172 1.18 13.50 1.40
C THR A 172 -0.09 13.04 0.68
N VAL A 173 -0.33 13.55 -0.51
CA VAL A 173 -1.42 13.11 -1.38
C VAL A 173 -0.84 12.54 -2.66
N ASN A 174 -1.19 11.28 -2.95
CA ASN A 174 -0.76 10.57 -4.14
C ASN A 174 -1.96 10.13 -4.97
N VAL A 175 -1.69 9.74 -6.22
CA VAL A 175 -2.60 8.95 -7.06
C VAL A 175 -2.10 7.51 -7.11
N HIS A 176 -3.03 6.57 -7.15
CA HIS A 176 -2.76 5.14 -7.30
C HIS A 176 -3.68 4.55 -8.36
N THR A 177 -3.12 3.77 -9.29
CA THR A 177 -3.84 3.10 -10.37
C THR A 177 -3.63 1.59 -10.31
N CYS A 178 -4.72 0.83 -10.42
CA CYS A 178 -4.68 -0.60 -10.71
C CYS A 178 -4.53 -0.80 -12.21
N LEU A 179 -3.34 -1.25 -12.65
CA LEU A 179 -3.02 -1.47 -14.06
C LEU A 179 -3.59 -2.80 -14.53
N CYS A 180 -4.43 -2.75 -15.57
CA CYS A 180 -5.15 -3.89 -16.13
C CYS A 180 -5.48 -3.67 -17.60
N THR A 181 -6.11 -4.65 -18.24
CA THR A 181 -6.53 -4.57 -19.66
C THR A 181 -7.48 -3.41 -19.96
N TYR A 182 -8.15 -2.83 -18.96
CA TYR A 182 -9.06 -1.70 -19.18
C TYR A 182 -8.38 -0.34 -19.30
N ASN A 183 -7.11 -0.21 -18.88
CA ASN A 183 -6.41 1.08 -18.91
C ASN A 183 -4.99 1.04 -19.49
N ALA A 184 -4.46 -0.14 -19.76
CA ALA A 184 -3.08 -0.29 -20.24
C ALA A 184 -2.82 0.37 -21.60
N ASP A 185 -3.85 0.43 -22.47
CA ASP A 185 -3.72 1.02 -23.80
C ASP A 185 -3.90 2.54 -23.81
N ASP A 186 -4.48 3.09 -22.76
CA ASP A 186 -4.81 4.52 -22.63
C ASP A 186 -3.93 5.26 -21.61
N LEU A 187 -2.71 4.75 -21.33
CA LEU A 187 -1.84 5.35 -20.29
C LEU A 187 -1.49 6.81 -20.57
N ASP A 188 -1.39 7.24 -21.84
CA ASP A 188 -1.15 8.66 -22.16
C ASP A 188 -2.30 9.53 -21.69
N VAL A 189 -3.53 9.11 -21.98
CA VAL A 189 -4.75 9.80 -21.53
C VAL A 189 -4.80 9.89 -20.01
N LEU A 190 -4.45 8.79 -19.33
CA LEU A 190 -4.40 8.75 -17.88
C LEU A 190 -3.31 9.69 -17.32
N PHE A 191 -2.11 9.67 -17.89
CA PHE A 191 -0.99 10.51 -17.44
C PHE A 191 -1.29 12.01 -17.61
N GLU A 192 -1.80 12.39 -18.77
CA GLU A 192 -2.19 13.77 -19.06
C GLU A 192 -3.34 14.22 -18.15
N GLY A 193 -4.35 13.38 -17.97
CA GLY A 193 -5.46 13.67 -17.08
C GLY A 193 -5.02 13.83 -15.62
N VAL A 194 -4.14 12.96 -15.11
CA VAL A 194 -3.62 13.10 -13.74
C VAL A 194 -2.78 14.37 -13.59
N ARG A 195 -1.93 14.70 -14.57
CA ARG A 195 -1.16 15.96 -14.53
C ARG A 195 -2.04 17.19 -14.57
N ARG A 196 -3.13 17.18 -15.34
CA ARG A 196 -4.07 18.29 -15.46
C ARG A 196 -4.95 18.46 -14.22
N ASP A 197 -5.56 17.36 -13.75
CA ASP A 197 -6.63 17.41 -12.74
C ASP A 197 -6.12 17.23 -11.31
N PHE A 198 -4.90 16.66 -11.13
CA PHE A 198 -4.23 16.41 -9.84
C PHE A 198 -2.78 16.94 -9.84
N PRO A 199 -2.52 18.20 -10.23
CA PRO A 199 -1.16 18.68 -10.59
C PRO A 199 -0.15 18.70 -9.44
N LYS A 200 -0.61 18.72 -8.20
CA LYS A 200 0.25 18.80 -7.01
C LYS A 200 0.39 17.46 -6.26
N VAL A 201 -0.04 16.32 -6.82
CA VAL A 201 0.21 15.03 -6.17
C VAL A 201 1.71 14.75 -6.08
N SER A 202 2.11 14.11 -4.98
CA SER A 202 3.53 13.85 -4.73
C SER A 202 4.06 12.71 -5.58
N PHE A 203 3.21 11.74 -5.91
CA PHE A 203 3.54 10.60 -6.76
C PHE A 203 2.29 9.95 -7.35
N HIS A 204 2.43 9.36 -8.54
CA HIS A 204 1.42 8.48 -9.14
C HIS A 204 1.98 7.06 -9.20
N SER A 205 1.47 6.18 -8.37
CA SER A 205 1.90 4.78 -8.30
C SER A 205 0.96 3.88 -9.09
N PHE A 206 1.52 2.78 -9.58
CA PHE A 206 0.77 1.74 -10.28
C PHE A 206 0.93 0.41 -9.56
N GLU A 207 -0.09 -0.42 -9.62
CA GLU A 207 -0.07 -1.79 -9.14
C GLU A 207 -0.75 -2.66 -10.19
N MET A 208 -0.17 -3.82 -10.48
CA MET A 208 -0.81 -4.78 -11.39
C MET A 208 -2.05 -5.39 -10.77
N LEU A 209 -3.07 -5.60 -11.60
CA LEU A 209 -4.26 -6.34 -11.20
C LEU A 209 -3.87 -7.71 -10.62
N ARG A 210 -4.48 -8.09 -9.51
CA ARG A 210 -4.23 -9.36 -8.83
C ARG A 210 -5.50 -9.95 -8.22
N GLY A 211 -5.43 -11.23 -7.89
CA GLY A 211 -6.52 -11.97 -7.25
C GLY A 211 -7.68 -12.27 -8.20
N ASP A 212 -8.83 -12.59 -7.65
CA ASP A 212 -10.07 -12.79 -8.38
C ASP A 212 -10.92 -11.52 -8.34
N GLN A 213 -11.50 -11.14 -9.49
CA GLN A 213 -12.28 -9.91 -9.65
C GLN A 213 -13.75 -10.23 -9.91
N PRO A 214 -14.69 -9.31 -9.54
CA PRO A 214 -16.11 -9.49 -9.84
C PRO A 214 -16.41 -9.49 -11.35
N ASP A 215 -15.63 -8.72 -12.13
CA ASP A 215 -15.72 -8.68 -13.58
C ASP A 215 -14.76 -9.70 -14.19
N LYS A 216 -15.30 -10.79 -14.73
CA LYS A 216 -14.50 -11.88 -15.31
C LYS A 216 -13.90 -11.54 -16.68
N ASN A 217 -14.27 -10.41 -17.29
CA ASN A 217 -13.67 -9.93 -18.54
C ASN A 217 -12.38 -9.14 -18.34
N ILE A 218 -12.15 -8.65 -17.12
CA ILE A 218 -10.90 -7.98 -16.79
C ILE A 218 -9.76 -8.99 -16.62
N GLN A 219 -8.60 -8.67 -17.15
CA GLN A 219 -7.41 -9.51 -17.03
C GLN A 219 -6.20 -8.68 -16.56
N PRO A 220 -5.26 -9.29 -15.87
CA PRO A 220 -3.91 -8.74 -15.76
C PRO A 220 -3.34 -8.50 -17.17
N ILE A 221 -2.51 -7.50 -17.32
CA ILE A 221 -1.78 -7.32 -18.60
C ILE A 221 -0.76 -8.45 -18.79
N SER A 222 -0.51 -8.84 -20.05
CA SER A 222 0.48 -9.89 -20.34
C SER A 222 1.89 -9.41 -20.01
N THR A 223 2.81 -10.36 -19.82
CA THR A 223 4.22 -10.08 -19.56
C THR A 223 4.84 -9.26 -20.69
N GLU A 224 4.52 -9.57 -21.96
CA GLU A 224 4.95 -8.83 -23.14
C GLU A 224 4.46 -7.40 -23.09
N ARG A 225 3.17 -7.20 -22.79
CA ARG A 225 2.59 -5.85 -22.70
C ARG A 225 3.20 -5.05 -21.54
N TYR A 226 3.44 -5.69 -20.40
CA TYR A 226 4.10 -5.02 -19.27
C TYR A 226 5.54 -4.60 -19.61
N ARG A 227 6.28 -5.45 -20.33
CA ARG A 227 7.65 -5.14 -20.82
C ARG A 227 7.65 -3.91 -21.74
N GLU A 228 6.67 -3.79 -22.63
CA GLU A 228 6.51 -2.63 -23.52
C GLU A 228 6.16 -1.34 -22.76
N LEU A 229 5.31 -1.44 -21.72
CA LEU A 229 4.83 -0.29 -20.95
C LEU A 229 5.82 0.22 -19.92
N LEU A 230 6.73 -0.64 -19.43
CA LEU A 230 7.62 -0.28 -18.33
C LEU A 230 8.53 0.93 -18.63
N PRO A 231 9.16 1.07 -19.81
CA PRO A 231 9.93 2.28 -20.16
C PRO A 231 9.07 3.56 -20.10
N LYS A 232 7.83 3.49 -20.57
CA LYS A 232 6.89 4.59 -20.56
C LYS A 232 6.49 5.01 -19.13
N LEU A 233 6.27 4.04 -18.25
CA LEU A 233 6.03 4.28 -16.82
C LEU A 233 7.26 4.93 -16.16
N GLU A 234 8.48 4.44 -16.46
CA GLU A 234 9.72 5.00 -15.92
C GLU A 234 9.93 6.45 -16.37
N GLU A 235 9.71 6.77 -17.64
CA GLU A 235 9.74 8.13 -18.17
C GLU A 235 8.73 9.04 -17.46
N TYR A 236 7.50 8.56 -17.32
CA TYR A 236 6.45 9.29 -16.60
C TYR A 236 6.86 9.61 -15.16
N TRP A 237 7.45 8.66 -14.45
CA TRP A 237 7.91 8.86 -13.07
C TRP A 237 9.10 9.80 -12.93
N ASN A 238 9.90 9.99 -13.97
CA ASN A 238 10.99 10.97 -13.96
C ASN A 238 10.48 12.40 -13.71
N GLY A 239 9.24 12.70 -14.08
CA GLY A 239 8.57 13.96 -13.79
C GLY A 239 8.35 14.27 -12.30
N TYR A 240 8.32 13.25 -11.44
CA TYR A 240 8.11 13.41 -9.98
C TYR A 240 9.43 13.65 -9.24
N ARG A 241 10.01 14.85 -9.37
CA ARG A 241 11.34 15.20 -8.83
C ARG A 241 11.35 15.36 -7.30
N ASN A 242 10.23 15.74 -6.69
CA ASN A 242 10.12 16.07 -5.27
C ASN A 242 9.74 14.88 -4.38
N TYR A 243 9.64 13.68 -4.92
CA TYR A 243 9.40 12.48 -4.14
C TYR A 243 10.71 11.96 -3.55
N ASP A 244 10.66 11.35 -2.33
CA ASP A 244 11.87 10.82 -1.66
C ASP A 244 12.69 9.91 -2.58
N GLY A 245 13.97 10.23 -2.76
CA GLY A 245 14.83 9.58 -3.74
C GLY A 245 14.96 8.08 -3.57
N PHE A 246 15.11 7.59 -2.33
CA PHE A 246 15.18 6.14 -2.07
C PHE A 246 13.83 5.45 -2.26
N LEU A 247 12.74 6.03 -1.74
CA LEU A 247 11.40 5.44 -1.91
C LEU A 247 10.98 5.45 -3.39
N LYS A 248 11.30 6.50 -4.14
CA LYS A 248 11.10 6.54 -5.59
C LYS A 248 11.88 5.43 -6.28
N PHE A 249 13.17 5.29 -5.95
CA PHE A 249 14.01 4.21 -6.47
C PHE A 249 13.38 2.84 -6.20
N VAL A 250 12.97 2.56 -4.96
CA VAL A 250 12.32 1.28 -4.61
C VAL A 250 11.05 1.06 -5.43
N LYS A 251 10.21 2.08 -5.60
CA LYS A 251 8.96 1.97 -6.40
C LYS A 251 9.24 1.67 -7.88
N VAL A 252 10.20 2.34 -8.50
CA VAL A 252 10.59 2.11 -9.90
C VAL A 252 11.29 0.74 -10.01
N TYR A 253 12.22 0.44 -9.12
CA TYR A 253 12.96 -0.81 -9.11
C TYR A 253 12.05 -2.02 -8.88
N SER A 254 11.01 -1.90 -8.04
CA SER A 254 10.04 -2.97 -7.83
C SER A 254 9.30 -3.33 -9.13
N ARG A 255 9.04 -2.37 -10.02
CA ARG A 255 8.41 -2.66 -11.32
C ARG A 255 9.29 -3.52 -12.22
N ARG A 256 10.59 -3.23 -12.24
CA ARG A 256 11.57 -4.09 -12.94
C ARG A 256 11.63 -5.50 -12.34
N MET A 257 11.54 -5.59 -11.01
CA MET A 257 11.52 -6.90 -10.34
C MET A 257 10.21 -7.67 -10.61
N GLU A 258 9.07 -6.97 -10.72
CA GLU A 258 7.80 -7.58 -11.13
C GLU A 258 7.89 -8.18 -12.53
N LEU A 259 8.46 -7.44 -13.50
CA LEU A 259 8.69 -7.97 -14.84
C LEU A 259 9.58 -9.21 -14.79
N ALA A 260 10.67 -9.16 -14.05
CA ALA A 260 11.57 -10.31 -13.92
C ALA A 260 10.90 -11.53 -13.23
N VAL A 261 9.98 -11.31 -12.27
CA VAL A 261 9.17 -12.39 -11.67
C VAL A 261 8.23 -13.00 -12.69
N LEU A 262 7.57 -12.19 -13.53
CA LEU A 262 6.68 -12.68 -14.58
C LEU A 262 7.43 -13.49 -15.65
N GLU A 263 8.64 -13.05 -16.02
CA GLU A 263 9.47 -13.72 -17.03
C GLU A 263 10.08 -15.03 -16.54
N GLN A 264 10.45 -15.10 -15.27
CA GLN A 264 11.18 -16.24 -14.69
C GLN A 264 10.28 -17.17 -13.87
N GLU A 265 9.04 -16.79 -13.63
CA GLU A 265 8.06 -17.52 -12.81
C GLU A 265 8.62 -17.96 -11.44
N THR A 266 9.44 -17.09 -10.83
CA THR A 266 10.08 -17.34 -9.53
C THR A 266 10.32 -16.06 -8.75
N GLN A 267 10.65 -16.19 -7.46
CA GLN A 267 11.15 -15.07 -6.66
C GLN A 267 12.54 -14.66 -7.12
N VAL A 268 12.68 -13.53 -7.80
CA VAL A 268 13.97 -12.96 -8.24
C VAL A 268 14.72 -12.25 -7.11
N ARG A 269 14.00 -11.89 -6.05
CA ARG A 269 14.51 -11.35 -4.78
C ARG A 269 13.85 -12.08 -3.62
N PRO A 270 14.51 -12.23 -2.46
CA PRO A 270 13.88 -12.85 -1.30
C PRO A 270 12.62 -12.09 -0.88
N CYS A 271 11.52 -12.80 -0.74
CA CYS A 271 10.32 -12.27 -0.12
C CYS A 271 10.48 -12.29 1.41
N HIS A 272 10.22 -11.15 2.06
CA HIS A 272 10.29 -11.01 3.51
C HIS A 272 8.89 -10.97 4.16
N ALA A 273 7.85 -11.40 3.45
CA ALA A 273 6.53 -11.63 4.02
C ALA A 273 6.61 -12.61 5.22
N GLY A 274 5.85 -12.34 6.27
CA GLY A 274 5.92 -13.09 7.51
C GLY A 274 7.17 -12.85 8.35
N ARG A 275 8.03 -11.89 7.97
CA ARG A 275 9.24 -11.50 8.73
C ARG A 275 9.26 -10.02 9.03
N VAL A 276 9.28 -9.18 7.99
CA VAL A 276 9.23 -7.72 8.15
C VAL A 276 7.85 -7.17 7.84
N SER A 277 6.99 -7.93 7.16
CA SER A 277 5.65 -7.54 6.78
C SER A 277 4.63 -8.65 7.02
N GLY A 278 3.40 -8.25 7.34
CA GLY A 278 2.26 -9.13 7.58
C GLY A 278 0.94 -8.42 7.35
N VAL A 279 -0.16 -9.11 7.66
CA VAL A 279 -1.53 -8.62 7.53
C VAL A 279 -2.30 -8.91 8.81
N LEU A 280 -3.06 -7.94 9.27
CA LEU A 280 -4.19 -8.11 10.17
C LEU A 280 -5.44 -7.68 9.40
N ASP A 281 -6.37 -8.59 9.17
CA ASP A 281 -7.58 -8.24 8.46
C ASP A 281 -8.65 -7.61 9.36
N ALA A 282 -9.74 -7.12 8.78
CA ALA A 282 -10.78 -6.42 9.51
C ALA A 282 -11.51 -7.31 10.55
N ARG A 283 -11.44 -8.63 10.43
CA ARG A 283 -12.07 -9.59 11.35
C ARG A 283 -11.10 -10.20 12.35
N GLY A 284 -9.86 -9.78 12.35
CA GLY A 284 -8.83 -10.22 13.29
C GLY A 284 -8.00 -11.42 12.82
N GLU A 285 -8.12 -11.83 11.57
CA GLU A 285 -7.26 -12.86 11.00
C GLU A 285 -5.84 -12.32 10.77
N VAL A 286 -4.83 -13.09 11.19
CA VAL A 286 -3.42 -12.79 10.97
C VAL A 286 -2.90 -13.62 9.81
N ARG A 287 -2.24 -12.97 8.86
CA ARG A 287 -1.66 -13.62 7.69
C ARG A 287 -0.20 -13.21 7.49
N MET A 288 0.63 -14.14 7.08
CA MET A 288 2.02 -13.85 6.73
C MET A 288 2.11 -13.02 5.44
N CYS A 289 1.16 -13.21 4.54
CA CYS A 289 0.98 -12.48 3.28
C CYS A 289 -0.51 -12.40 2.95
N GLU A 290 -0.93 -11.33 2.26
CA GLU A 290 -2.33 -11.13 1.85
C GLU A 290 -2.86 -12.24 0.92
N LEU A 291 -1.96 -12.93 0.20
CA LEU A 291 -2.28 -14.01 -0.73
C LEU A 291 -2.20 -15.42 -0.10
N ARG A 292 -2.06 -15.51 1.23
CA ARG A 292 -1.98 -16.79 1.96
C ARG A 292 -3.08 -16.90 2.98
N ASP A 293 -3.33 -18.12 3.42
CA ASP A 293 -4.31 -18.40 4.47
C ASP A 293 -3.91 -17.76 5.79
N ALA A 294 -4.90 -17.50 6.64
CA ALA A 294 -4.70 -17.03 7.99
C ALA A 294 -4.00 -18.09 8.84
N VAL A 295 -3.12 -17.63 9.73
CA VAL A 295 -2.46 -18.48 10.73
C VAL A 295 -3.25 -18.55 12.03
N GLY A 296 -4.31 -17.78 12.15
CA GLY A 296 -5.26 -17.75 13.26
C GLY A 296 -5.92 -16.39 13.41
N ASN A 297 -6.73 -16.22 14.43
CA ASN A 297 -7.47 -14.99 14.74
C ASN A 297 -6.99 -14.43 16.08
N VAL A 298 -6.81 -13.13 16.19
CA VAL A 298 -6.34 -12.46 17.41
C VAL A 298 -7.29 -12.64 18.60
N ARG A 299 -8.58 -12.87 18.35
CA ARG A 299 -9.56 -13.16 19.40
C ARG A 299 -9.29 -14.49 20.11
N ASP A 300 -8.78 -15.49 19.37
CA ASP A 300 -8.48 -16.82 19.90
C ASP A 300 -7.28 -16.82 20.85
N THR A 301 -6.44 -15.78 20.78
CA THR A 301 -5.24 -15.61 21.61
C THR A 301 -5.37 -14.49 22.65
N GLY A 302 -6.60 -14.02 22.91
CA GLY A 302 -6.82 -12.88 23.80
C GLY A 302 -6.11 -11.60 23.33
N TYR A 303 -5.99 -11.43 22.01
CA TYR A 303 -5.32 -10.31 21.32
C TYR A 303 -3.80 -10.29 21.48
N ASP A 304 -3.19 -11.39 21.89
CA ASP A 304 -1.74 -11.53 21.91
C ASP A 304 -1.21 -11.87 20.51
N TRP A 305 -0.62 -10.86 19.87
CA TRP A 305 -0.05 -10.98 18.52
C TRP A 305 1.05 -12.04 18.43
N ASP A 306 1.90 -12.12 19.43
CA ASP A 306 3.08 -12.99 19.41
C ASP A 306 2.73 -14.46 19.36
N GLN A 307 1.62 -14.88 20.00
CA GLN A 307 1.15 -16.25 19.93
C GLN A 307 0.81 -16.70 18.51
N LEU A 308 0.32 -15.81 17.66
CA LEU A 308 0.04 -16.10 16.26
C LEU A 308 1.29 -15.88 15.39
N TRP A 309 1.97 -14.76 15.59
CA TRP A 309 3.11 -14.40 14.75
C TRP A 309 4.26 -15.39 14.87
N PHE A 310 4.51 -15.98 16.03
CA PHE A 310 5.54 -16.96 16.31
C PHE A 310 5.01 -18.40 16.41
N SER A 311 3.82 -18.67 15.92
CA SER A 311 3.22 -20.02 15.88
C SER A 311 3.93 -20.93 14.85
N GLU A 312 3.76 -22.25 15.02
CA GLU A 312 4.24 -23.25 14.04
C GLU A 312 3.62 -23.04 12.66
N ALA A 313 2.31 -22.71 12.58
CA ALA A 313 1.64 -22.39 11.33
C ALA A 313 2.27 -21.19 10.60
N ALA A 314 2.66 -20.15 11.35
CA ALA A 314 3.39 -19.00 10.80
C ALA A 314 4.79 -19.39 10.32
N ASP A 315 5.48 -20.24 11.06
CA ASP A 315 6.82 -20.72 10.68
C ASP A 315 6.78 -21.64 9.46
N GLU A 316 5.76 -22.45 9.31
CA GLU A 316 5.54 -23.26 8.10
C GLU A 316 5.38 -22.36 6.87
N GLN A 317 4.53 -21.33 6.94
CA GLN A 317 4.39 -20.36 5.85
C GLN A 317 5.72 -19.63 5.55
N ARG A 318 6.49 -19.25 6.56
CA ARG A 318 7.83 -18.64 6.37
C ARG A 318 8.81 -19.59 5.69
N ARG A 319 8.78 -20.90 6.03
CA ARG A 319 9.60 -21.92 5.35
C ARG A 319 9.25 -22.04 3.88
N SER A 320 7.95 -22.15 3.55
CA SER A 320 7.43 -22.21 2.19
C SER A 320 7.81 -20.96 1.37
N ILE A 321 7.63 -19.75 1.93
CA ILE A 321 8.04 -18.50 1.26
C ILE A 321 9.54 -18.49 0.96
N ARG A 322 10.37 -18.92 1.91
CA ARG A 322 11.83 -18.98 1.75
C ARG A 322 12.25 -20.04 0.74
N ALA A 323 11.53 -21.16 0.66
CA ALA A 323 11.75 -22.22 -0.31
C ALA A 323 11.32 -21.82 -1.74
N LYS A 324 10.76 -20.59 -1.91
CA LYS A 324 10.26 -20.05 -3.18
C LYS A 324 9.10 -20.85 -3.78
N GLU A 325 8.30 -21.49 -2.95
CA GLU A 325 7.09 -22.22 -3.37
C GLU A 325 5.97 -21.31 -3.87
N CYS A 326 6.15 -20.00 -3.76
CA CYS A 326 5.29 -18.99 -4.36
C CYS A 326 6.11 -17.85 -4.96
N HIS A 327 5.54 -17.21 -5.97
CA HIS A 327 6.02 -15.95 -6.53
C HIS A 327 4.82 -15.08 -6.86
N CYS A 328 5.01 -13.77 -6.92
CA CYS A 328 3.92 -12.83 -7.22
C CYS A 328 4.46 -11.44 -7.54
N THR A 329 3.57 -10.59 -8.06
CA THR A 329 3.82 -9.17 -8.34
C THR A 329 3.16 -8.25 -7.31
N HIS A 330 2.87 -8.74 -6.09
CA HIS A 330 2.20 -7.97 -5.06
C HIS A 330 3.07 -6.81 -4.55
N SER A 331 2.74 -5.60 -4.96
CA SER A 331 3.52 -4.38 -4.71
C SER A 331 3.88 -4.13 -3.26
N CYS A 332 2.95 -4.32 -2.32
CA CYS A 332 3.18 -4.04 -0.91
C CYS A 332 4.26 -4.94 -0.34
N PHE A 333 4.19 -6.26 -0.62
CA PHE A 333 5.16 -7.23 -0.13
C PHE A 333 6.47 -7.18 -0.89
N MET A 334 6.44 -6.88 -2.20
CA MET A 334 7.65 -6.68 -2.98
C MET A 334 8.39 -5.42 -2.51
N SER A 335 7.72 -4.28 -2.42
CA SER A 335 8.33 -3.03 -1.98
C SER A 335 8.87 -3.11 -0.55
N SER A 336 8.12 -3.70 0.39
CA SER A 336 8.61 -3.90 1.76
C SER A 336 9.82 -4.84 1.79
N SER A 337 9.83 -5.91 0.99
CA SER A 337 10.98 -6.80 0.88
C SER A 337 12.22 -6.08 0.33
N LEU A 338 12.05 -5.25 -0.70
CA LEU A 338 13.14 -4.48 -1.31
C LEU A 338 13.71 -3.42 -0.35
N VAL A 339 12.87 -2.72 0.42
CA VAL A 339 13.33 -1.76 1.44
C VAL A 339 14.27 -2.42 2.45
N PHE A 340 14.01 -3.67 2.81
CA PHE A 340 14.79 -4.42 3.78
C PHE A 340 15.76 -5.45 3.16
N ASP A 341 16.13 -5.30 1.88
CA ASP A 341 17.18 -6.09 1.21
C ASP A 341 18.44 -5.21 0.97
N VAL A 342 19.57 -5.60 1.57
CA VAL A 342 20.86 -4.90 1.44
C VAL A 342 21.29 -4.69 -0.03
N ARG A 343 20.95 -5.61 -0.93
CA ARG A 343 21.27 -5.50 -2.35
C ARG A 343 20.50 -4.37 -3.03
N THR A 344 19.31 -4.05 -2.57
CA THR A 344 18.55 -2.89 -3.04
C THR A 344 19.24 -1.58 -2.65
N TRP A 345 19.78 -1.50 -1.44
CA TRP A 345 20.58 -0.35 -1.01
C TRP A 345 21.85 -0.21 -1.84
N GLY A 346 22.54 -1.33 -2.11
CA GLY A 346 23.71 -1.34 -3.00
C GLY A 346 23.38 -0.82 -4.42
N ALA A 347 22.27 -1.29 -5.00
CA ALA A 347 21.79 -0.83 -6.30
C ALA A 347 21.41 0.67 -6.29
N TYR A 348 20.79 1.16 -5.21
CA TYR A 348 20.48 2.57 -5.05
C TYR A 348 21.73 3.44 -5.00
N PHE A 349 22.73 3.08 -4.22
CA PHE A 349 23.99 3.83 -4.13
C PHE A 349 24.74 3.80 -5.46
N ALA A 350 24.79 2.65 -6.14
CA ALA A 350 25.42 2.56 -7.47
C ALA A 350 24.72 3.48 -8.48
N SER A 351 23.38 3.50 -8.50
CA SER A 351 22.62 4.40 -9.39
C SER A 351 22.86 5.89 -9.09
N THR A 352 23.02 6.23 -7.81
CA THR A 352 23.28 7.61 -7.39
C THR A 352 24.69 8.08 -7.84
N VAL A 353 25.68 7.21 -7.75
CA VAL A 353 27.06 7.50 -8.20
C VAL A 353 27.10 7.67 -9.73
N VAL A 354 26.45 6.78 -10.48
CA VAL A 354 26.38 6.89 -11.96
C VAL A 354 25.70 8.20 -12.37
N ASN A 355 24.58 8.57 -11.75
CA ASN A 355 23.90 9.83 -12.05
C ASN A 355 24.76 11.06 -11.71
N PHE A 356 25.54 11.00 -10.64
CA PHE A 356 26.46 12.08 -10.28
C PHE A 356 27.58 12.25 -11.33
N LEU A 357 28.18 11.13 -11.78
CA LEU A 357 29.26 11.13 -12.77
C LEU A 357 28.79 11.53 -14.17
N SER A 358 27.53 11.26 -14.53
CA SER A 358 26.95 11.67 -15.82
C SER A 358 26.46 13.12 -15.86
N ALA A 359 26.35 13.78 -14.71
CA ALA A 359 25.95 15.19 -14.59
C ALA A 359 27.13 16.16 -14.40
N ALA A 360 28.34 15.62 -14.19
CA ALA A 360 29.61 16.34 -14.12
C ALA A 360 30.34 16.35 -15.49
#